data_4e657a8131dd7aa252a68c35c9212390
#
_entry.id   4e657a8131dd7aa252a68c35c9212390
#
_cell.length_a   1.000
_cell.length_b   1.000
_cell.length_c   1.000
_cell.angle_alpha   90.00
_cell.angle_beta   90.00
_cell.angle_gamma   90.00
#
_symmetry.space_group_name_H-M   'P 1'
#
loop_
_entity.id
_entity.type
_entity.pdbx_description
1 polymer ?
#
loop_
_entity_poly.entity_id
_entity_poly.type
_entity_poly.pdbx_seq_one_letter_code
_entity_poly.pdbx_strand_id
1 'polypeptide(L)'
;TTTTTTLPDEVITYLEEISSEKIQSIDLATKVLEANDRWDNEEVSYQEAKDEFANFIQDAEQFVSTVSEPGPPTTFAGLVKSHEELKALVELIYIDSQELLEGLTSSDTGERRTAALESFNNNISQFQKKIEEIVASNTSS
;
A
#
# COMPACT_ATOMS: atom_id res chain seq x y z
N THR A 1 22.42 34.79 10.60
CA THR A 1 22.94 33.80 9.66
C THR A 1 22.02 32.60 9.58
N THR A 2 21.38 32.46 8.44
CA THR A 2 20.49 31.35 8.20
C THR A 2 21.31 30.08 7.93
N THR A 3 21.26 29.16 8.86
CA THR A 3 21.89 27.85 8.63
C THR A 3 20.91 27.04 7.80
N THR A 4 21.23 26.81 6.55
CA THR A 4 20.43 25.93 5.72
C THR A 4 20.80 24.50 6.10
N THR A 5 19.90 23.82 6.79
CA THR A 5 20.11 22.42 7.13
C THR A 5 19.82 21.58 5.89
N THR A 6 20.87 21.11 5.26
CA THR A 6 20.74 20.22 4.11
C THR A 6 20.52 18.81 4.64
N LEU A 7 19.48 18.14 4.17
CA LEU A 7 19.24 16.75 4.54
C LEU A 7 20.36 15.86 4.03
N PRO A 8 20.76 14.84 4.78
CA PRO A 8 21.72 13.84 4.26
C PRO A 8 21.16 13.19 2.99
N ASP A 9 22.06 12.86 2.06
CA ASP A 9 21.66 12.20 0.81
C ASP A 9 20.87 10.92 1.03
N GLU A 10 21.24 10.18 2.06
CA GLU A 10 20.55 8.91 2.43
C GLU A 10 19.08 9.16 2.80
N VAL A 11 18.81 10.25 3.49
CA VAL A 11 17.44 10.63 3.87
C VAL A 11 16.68 11.08 2.62
N ILE A 12 17.29 11.89 1.77
CA ILE A 12 16.68 12.34 0.52
C ILE A 12 16.28 11.14 -0.34
N THR A 13 17.20 10.19 -0.49
CA THR A 13 16.96 8.97 -1.26
C THR A 13 15.79 8.17 -0.68
N TYR A 14 15.77 8.02 0.63
CA TYR A 14 14.67 7.31 1.30
C TYR A 14 13.33 8.01 1.07
N LEU A 15 13.28 9.33 1.21
CA LEU A 15 12.06 10.09 0.99
C LEU A 15 11.55 9.97 -0.44
N GLU A 16 12.46 9.93 -1.41
CA GLU A 16 12.12 9.72 -2.82
C GLU A 16 11.55 8.32 -3.03
N GLU A 17 12.13 7.32 -2.39
CA GLU A 17 11.67 5.93 -2.47
C GLU A 17 10.25 5.78 -1.93
N ILE A 18 9.98 6.32 -0.74
CA ILE A 18 8.62 6.20 -0.17
C ILE A 18 7.60 7.03 -0.95
N SER A 19 8.02 8.13 -1.55
CA SER A 19 7.13 8.91 -2.43
C SER A 19 6.75 8.10 -3.67
N SER A 20 7.69 7.33 -4.21
CA SER A 20 7.42 6.39 -5.30
C SER A 20 6.47 5.27 -4.84
N GLU A 21 6.66 4.77 -3.63
CA GLU A 21 5.79 3.73 -3.05
C GLU A 21 4.37 4.24 -2.85
N LYS A 22 4.20 5.53 -2.53
CA LYS A 22 2.88 6.14 -2.45
C LYS A 22 2.17 6.06 -3.81
N ILE A 23 2.88 6.35 -4.89
CA ILE A 23 2.33 6.24 -6.25
C ILE A 23 1.97 4.78 -6.56
N GLN A 24 2.84 3.85 -6.19
CA GLN A 24 2.58 2.42 -6.38
C GLN A 24 1.34 1.97 -5.61
N SER A 25 1.10 2.52 -4.42
CA SER A 25 -0.11 2.20 -3.65
C SER A 25 -1.37 2.67 -4.36
N ILE A 26 -1.31 3.83 -5.04
CA ILE A 26 -2.42 4.35 -5.84
C ILE A 26 -2.71 3.41 -7.01
N ASP A 27 -1.67 2.95 -7.69
CA ASP A 27 -1.80 2.02 -8.82
C ASP A 27 -2.40 0.69 -8.37
N LEU A 28 -1.95 0.16 -7.25
CA LEU A 28 -2.48 -1.07 -6.68
C LEU A 28 -3.97 -0.91 -6.32
N ALA A 29 -4.31 0.19 -5.66
CA ALA A 29 -5.69 0.47 -5.28
C ALA A 29 -6.59 0.57 -6.51
N THR A 30 -6.13 1.25 -7.56
CA THR A 30 -6.88 1.36 -8.82
C THR A 30 -7.14 -0.01 -9.43
N LYS A 31 -6.11 -0.86 -9.46
CA LYS A 31 -6.22 -2.21 -10.01
C LYS A 31 -7.24 -3.05 -9.23
N VAL A 32 -7.20 -2.97 -7.91
CA VAL A 32 -8.12 -3.71 -7.04
C VAL A 32 -9.56 -3.22 -7.25
N LEU A 33 -9.77 -1.91 -7.26
CA LEU A 33 -11.10 -1.33 -7.44
C LEU A 33 -11.68 -1.67 -8.81
N GLU A 34 -10.88 -1.60 -9.86
CA GLU A 34 -11.33 -1.95 -11.21
C GLU A 34 -11.70 -3.43 -11.32
N ALA A 35 -10.90 -4.31 -10.73
CA ALA A 35 -11.20 -5.75 -10.74
C ALA A 35 -12.51 -6.04 -9.99
N ASN A 36 -12.71 -5.39 -8.85
CA ASN A 36 -13.93 -5.55 -8.07
C ASN A 36 -15.16 -5.02 -8.83
N ASP A 37 -15.01 -3.87 -9.48
CA ASP A 37 -16.11 -3.25 -10.26
C ASP A 37 -16.48 -4.11 -11.45
N ARG A 38 -15.50 -4.68 -12.15
CA ARG A 38 -15.78 -5.57 -13.29
C ARG A 38 -16.59 -6.78 -12.86
N TRP A 39 -16.26 -7.34 -11.70
CA TRP A 39 -17.04 -8.45 -11.14
C TRP A 39 -18.45 -8.00 -10.76
N ASP A 40 -18.59 -6.89 -10.04
CA ASP A 40 -19.90 -6.37 -9.61
C ASP A 40 -20.80 -6.02 -10.80
N ASN A 41 -20.21 -5.54 -11.89
CA ASN A 41 -20.95 -5.17 -13.10
C ASN A 41 -21.14 -6.33 -14.08
N GLU A 42 -20.75 -7.53 -13.67
CA GLU A 42 -20.88 -8.74 -14.47
C GLU A 42 -20.15 -8.66 -15.82
N GLU A 43 -19.05 -7.89 -15.87
CA GLU A 43 -18.25 -7.70 -17.07
C GLU A 43 -17.26 -8.83 -17.31
N VAL A 44 -17.01 -9.66 -16.30
CA VAL A 44 -16.06 -10.78 -16.35
C VAL A 44 -16.71 -12.03 -15.79
N SER A 45 -16.23 -13.19 -16.23
CA SER A 45 -16.65 -14.47 -15.68
C SER A 45 -16.05 -14.67 -14.29
N TYR A 46 -16.58 -15.63 -13.56
CA TYR A 46 -16.07 -15.99 -12.23
C TYR A 46 -14.58 -16.37 -12.31
N GLN A 47 -14.21 -17.16 -13.33
CA GLN A 47 -12.81 -17.58 -13.50
C GLN A 47 -11.90 -16.38 -13.80
N GLU A 48 -12.36 -15.48 -14.66
CA GLU A 48 -11.62 -14.25 -14.97
C GLU A 48 -11.46 -13.37 -13.74
N ALA A 49 -12.51 -13.24 -12.93
CA ALA A 49 -12.44 -12.47 -11.67
C ALA A 49 -11.43 -13.09 -10.70
N LYS A 50 -11.44 -14.42 -10.56
CA LYS A 50 -10.46 -15.10 -9.69
C LYS A 50 -9.04 -14.87 -10.18
N ASP A 51 -8.83 -14.90 -11.48
CA ASP A 51 -7.51 -14.65 -12.07
C ASP A 51 -7.05 -13.22 -11.83
N GLU A 52 -7.94 -12.25 -11.97
CA GLU A 52 -7.63 -10.84 -11.71
C GLU A 52 -7.29 -10.62 -10.23
N PHE A 53 -8.05 -11.22 -9.33
CA PHE A 53 -7.81 -11.11 -7.89
C PHE A 53 -6.48 -11.78 -7.53
N ALA A 54 -6.16 -12.92 -8.11
CA ALA A 54 -4.86 -13.57 -7.91
C ALA A 54 -3.71 -12.67 -8.37
N ASN A 55 -3.90 -11.96 -9.48
CA ASN A 55 -2.89 -11.05 -10.02
C ASN A 55 -2.63 -9.88 -9.08
N PHE A 56 -3.68 -9.23 -8.55
CA PHE A 56 -3.43 -8.11 -7.65
C PHE A 56 -2.87 -8.56 -6.30
N ILE A 57 -3.15 -9.80 -5.88
CA ILE A 57 -2.52 -10.37 -4.68
C ILE A 57 -1.01 -10.50 -4.88
N GLN A 58 -0.58 -10.96 -6.06
CA GLN A 58 0.85 -11.03 -6.39
C GLN A 58 1.48 -9.64 -6.40
N ASP A 59 0.79 -8.66 -6.95
CA ASP A 59 1.26 -7.27 -6.95
C ASP A 59 1.38 -6.73 -5.53
N ALA A 60 0.42 -7.07 -4.65
CA ALA A 60 0.47 -6.67 -3.24
C ALA A 60 1.64 -7.32 -2.52
N GLU A 61 1.94 -8.58 -2.82
CA GLU A 61 3.09 -9.28 -2.26
C GLU A 61 4.39 -8.62 -2.68
N GLN A 62 4.52 -8.27 -3.95
CA GLN A 62 5.69 -7.53 -4.44
C GLN A 62 5.79 -6.16 -3.79
N PHE A 63 4.67 -5.52 -3.54
CA PHE A 63 4.63 -4.22 -2.88
C PHE A 63 5.15 -4.33 -1.44
N VAL A 64 4.81 -5.41 -0.72
CA VAL A 64 5.37 -5.68 0.61
C VAL A 64 6.90 -5.72 0.53
N SER A 65 7.44 -6.44 -0.43
CA SER A 65 8.90 -6.54 -0.63
C SER A 65 9.51 -5.18 -0.96
N THR A 66 8.87 -4.42 -1.83
CA THR A 66 9.33 -3.09 -2.24
C THR A 66 9.41 -2.13 -1.06
N VAL A 67 8.38 -2.13 -0.22
CA VAL A 67 8.32 -1.25 0.97
C VAL A 67 9.32 -1.70 2.02
N SER A 68 9.50 -3.01 2.18
CA SER A 68 10.38 -3.56 3.22
C SER A 68 11.85 -3.28 2.95
N GLU A 69 12.25 -3.26 1.68
CA GLU A 69 13.67 -3.12 1.29
C GLU A 69 13.84 -2.20 0.07
N PRO A 70 14.84 -1.31 0.07
CA PRO A 70 15.72 -0.99 1.20
C PRO A 70 15.00 -0.15 2.24
N GLY A 71 15.45 -0.23 3.49
CA GLY A 71 14.89 0.59 4.57
C GLY A 71 15.57 1.96 4.65
N PRO A 72 15.21 2.76 5.65
CA PRO A 72 15.86 4.06 5.88
C PRO A 72 17.24 3.89 6.48
N PRO A 73 18.05 4.97 6.49
CA PRO A 73 19.33 4.93 7.20
C PRO A 73 19.09 4.59 8.68
N THR A 74 19.86 3.64 9.19
CA THR A 74 19.68 3.12 10.56
C THR A 74 20.08 4.12 11.63
N THR A 75 20.81 5.16 11.28
CA THR A 75 21.21 6.22 12.19
C THR A 75 20.07 7.19 12.52
N PHE A 76 18.98 7.14 11.80
CA PHE A 76 17.83 8.02 12.00
C PHE A 76 16.67 7.22 12.63
N ALA A 77 16.71 7.13 13.96
CA ALA A 77 15.75 6.31 14.73
C ALA A 77 14.29 6.64 14.41
N GLY A 78 13.97 7.91 14.19
CA GLY A 78 12.61 8.32 13.84
C GLY A 78 12.15 7.77 12.50
N LEU A 79 13.06 7.73 11.52
CA LEU A 79 12.76 7.13 10.21
C LEU A 79 12.61 5.62 10.31
N VAL A 80 13.45 4.97 11.11
CA VAL A 80 13.37 3.52 11.33
C VAL A 80 12.02 3.17 11.93
N LYS A 81 11.57 3.91 12.93
CA LYS A 81 10.27 3.68 13.56
C LYS A 81 9.12 3.89 12.56
N SER A 82 9.18 4.98 11.79
CA SER A 82 8.16 5.27 10.78
C SER A 82 8.13 4.20 9.69
N HIS A 83 9.29 3.68 9.33
CA HIS A 83 9.40 2.62 8.33
C HIS A 83 8.73 1.33 8.82
N GLU A 84 8.90 0.98 10.10
CA GLU A 84 8.23 -0.18 10.68
C GLU A 84 6.70 -0.01 10.62
N GLU A 85 6.20 1.20 10.80
CA GLU A 85 4.77 1.50 10.67
C GLU A 85 4.30 1.33 9.23
N LEU A 86 5.11 1.77 8.25
CA LEU A 86 4.79 1.56 6.82
C LEU A 86 4.76 0.07 6.48
N LYS A 87 5.72 -0.69 6.98
CA LYS A 87 5.77 -2.15 6.76
C LYS A 87 4.52 -2.83 7.31
N ALA A 88 4.09 -2.44 8.51
CA ALA A 88 2.88 -2.99 9.13
C ALA A 88 1.66 -2.69 8.27
N LEU A 89 1.54 -1.47 7.76
CA LEU A 89 0.41 -1.07 6.91
C LEU A 89 0.40 -1.84 5.59
N VAL A 90 1.55 -2.02 4.95
CA VAL A 90 1.61 -2.74 3.68
C VAL A 90 1.29 -4.21 3.86
N GLU A 91 1.66 -4.80 5.00
CA GLU A 91 1.27 -6.18 5.31
C GLU A 91 -0.24 -6.31 5.47
N LEU A 92 -0.88 -5.33 6.10
CA LEU A 92 -2.35 -5.30 6.20
C LEU A 92 -3.00 -5.18 4.83
N ILE A 93 -2.44 -4.36 3.95
CA ILE A 93 -2.91 -4.22 2.56
C ILE A 93 -2.83 -5.58 1.85
N TYR A 94 -1.75 -6.30 2.03
CA TYR A 94 -1.59 -7.63 1.44
C TYR A 94 -2.62 -8.61 2.00
N ILE A 95 -2.81 -8.63 3.32
CA ILE A 95 -3.81 -9.48 3.97
C ILE A 95 -5.20 -9.16 3.43
N ASP A 96 -5.53 -7.87 3.30
CA ASP A 96 -6.83 -7.44 2.76
C ASP A 96 -7.02 -7.90 1.32
N SER A 97 -5.97 -7.88 0.51
CA SER A 97 -6.04 -8.35 -0.87
C SER A 97 -6.34 -9.85 -0.93
N GLN A 98 -5.75 -10.63 -0.04
CA GLN A 98 -6.04 -12.06 0.08
C GLN A 98 -7.49 -12.29 0.53
N GLU A 99 -7.95 -11.48 1.48
CA GLU A 99 -9.32 -11.56 2.01
C GLU A 99 -10.35 -11.22 0.93
N LEU A 100 -10.01 -10.34 -0.01
CA LEU A 100 -10.87 -10.03 -1.15
C LEU A 100 -11.11 -11.28 -2.00
N LEU A 101 -10.08 -12.07 -2.26
CA LEU A 101 -10.23 -13.31 -3.01
C LEU A 101 -11.04 -14.33 -2.22
N GLU A 102 -10.78 -14.44 -0.91
CA GLU A 102 -11.55 -15.33 -0.05
C GLU A 102 -13.04 -14.92 -0.05
N GLY A 103 -13.32 -13.63 -0.03
CA GLY A 103 -14.68 -13.12 -0.13
C GLY A 103 -15.33 -13.42 -1.47
N LEU A 104 -14.56 -13.30 -2.56
CA LEU A 104 -15.05 -13.62 -3.91
C LEU A 104 -15.46 -15.09 -4.01
N THR A 105 -14.68 -15.98 -3.40
CA THR A 105 -14.93 -17.43 -3.46
C THR A 105 -15.86 -17.91 -2.34
N SER A 106 -16.26 -17.02 -1.43
CA SER A 106 -17.18 -17.33 -0.34
C SER A 106 -18.60 -17.56 -0.87
N SER A 107 -19.37 -18.34 -0.13
CA SER A 107 -20.77 -18.60 -0.49
C SER A 107 -21.73 -17.54 0.05
N ASP A 108 -21.22 -16.47 0.67
CA ASP A 108 -22.08 -15.39 1.18
C ASP A 108 -22.53 -14.46 0.04
N THR A 109 -23.28 -13.42 0.36
CA THR A 109 -23.83 -12.47 -0.61
C THR A 109 -22.88 -11.30 -0.91
N GLY A 110 -21.57 -11.50 -0.72
CA GLY A 110 -20.57 -10.48 -0.97
C GLY A 110 -20.20 -9.64 0.24
N GLU A 111 -20.71 -9.98 1.40
CA GLU A 111 -20.46 -9.25 2.65
C GLU A 111 -18.99 -9.29 3.04
N ARG A 112 -18.36 -10.46 2.91
CA ARG A 112 -16.94 -10.64 3.24
C ARG A 112 -16.07 -9.84 2.30
N ARG A 113 -16.39 -9.86 1.02
CA ARG A 113 -15.65 -9.09 0.01
C ARG A 113 -15.82 -7.59 0.24
N THR A 114 -17.01 -7.13 0.56
CA THR A 114 -17.28 -5.72 0.85
C THR A 114 -16.50 -5.26 2.08
N ALA A 115 -16.48 -6.04 3.14
CA ALA A 115 -15.71 -5.73 4.36
C ALA A 115 -14.22 -5.68 4.07
N ALA A 116 -13.72 -6.63 3.27
CA ALA A 116 -12.31 -6.66 2.87
C ALA A 116 -11.94 -5.43 2.04
N LEU A 117 -12.81 -5.00 1.15
CA LEU A 117 -12.58 -3.81 0.32
C LEU A 117 -12.52 -2.54 1.16
N GLU A 118 -13.41 -2.41 2.15
CA GLU A 118 -13.38 -1.28 3.07
C GLU A 118 -12.06 -1.24 3.85
N SER A 119 -11.63 -2.38 4.38
CA SER A 119 -10.37 -2.50 5.11
C SER A 119 -9.19 -2.15 4.19
N PHE A 120 -9.20 -2.67 2.97
CA PHE A 120 -8.17 -2.39 1.97
C PHE A 120 -8.06 -0.89 1.71
N ASN A 121 -9.17 -0.24 1.40
CA ASN A 121 -9.19 1.19 1.10
C ASN A 121 -8.72 2.02 2.29
N ASN A 122 -9.11 1.63 3.50
CA ASN A 122 -8.69 2.32 4.72
C ASN A 122 -7.18 2.20 4.92
N ASN A 123 -6.63 1.00 4.73
CA ASN A 123 -5.19 0.77 4.91
C ASN A 123 -4.36 1.46 3.82
N ILE A 124 -4.85 1.50 2.59
CA ILE A 124 -4.21 2.28 1.51
C ILE A 124 -4.16 3.77 1.89
N SER A 125 -5.27 4.31 2.38
CA SER A 125 -5.35 5.71 2.81
C SER A 125 -4.38 6.00 3.96
N GLN A 126 -4.30 5.10 4.94
CA GLN A 126 -3.39 5.24 6.07
C GLN A 126 -1.93 5.19 5.61
N PHE A 127 -1.61 4.30 4.67
CA PHE A 127 -0.28 4.19 4.09
C PHE A 127 0.13 5.49 3.41
N GLN A 128 -0.74 6.05 2.60
CA GLN A 128 -0.48 7.30 1.88
C GLN A 128 -0.28 8.46 2.85
N LYS A 129 -1.14 8.56 3.87
CA LYS A 129 -1.04 9.60 4.90
C LYS A 129 0.26 9.49 5.67
N LYS A 130 0.66 8.28 6.01
CA LYS A 130 1.91 8.05 6.75
C LYS A 130 3.11 8.54 5.95
N ILE A 131 3.15 8.26 4.64
CA ILE A 131 4.21 8.76 3.77
C ILE A 131 4.21 10.29 3.75
N GLU A 132 3.04 10.90 3.60
CA GLU A 132 2.93 12.36 3.60
C GLU A 132 3.46 12.96 4.90
N GLU A 133 3.15 12.34 6.04
CA GLU A 133 3.64 12.77 7.35
C GLU A 133 5.16 12.65 7.45
N ILE A 134 5.72 11.53 6.98
CA ILE A 134 7.17 11.30 7.00
C ILE A 134 7.88 12.36 6.16
N VAL A 135 7.40 12.58 4.95
CA VAL A 135 7.99 13.57 4.04
C VAL A 135 7.90 14.97 4.65
N ALA A 136 6.72 15.35 5.13
CA ALA A 136 6.51 16.67 5.73
C ALA A 136 7.39 16.89 6.96
N SER A 137 7.51 15.88 7.82
CA SER A 137 8.33 15.98 9.05
C SER A 137 9.81 16.12 8.76
N ASN A 138 10.28 15.67 7.60
CA ASN A 138 11.70 15.68 7.26
C ASN A 138 12.07 16.76 6.23
N THR A 139 11.09 17.44 5.65
CA THR A 139 11.32 18.50 4.66
C THR A 139 10.90 19.88 5.13
N SER A 140 10.12 19.98 6.20
CA SER A 140 9.71 21.26 6.74
C SER A 140 10.87 21.88 7.53
N SER A 141 11.17 23.10 7.24
CA SER A 141 12.17 23.88 7.96
C SER A 141 11.60 24.47 9.24
#